data_a24659e63fbb47e40319eb008efa8016
#
_entry.id   a24659e63fbb47e40319eb008efa8016
#
_cell.length_a   1.000
_cell.length_b   1.000
_cell.length_c   1.000
_cell.angle_alpha   90.00
_cell.angle_beta   90.00
_cell.angle_gamma   90.00
#
_symmetry.space_group_name_H-M   'P 1'
#
loop_
_entity.id
_entity.type
_entity.pdbx_description
1 polymer ?
#
loop_
_entity_poly.entity_id
_entity_poly.type
_entity_poly.pdbx_seq_one_letter_code
_entity_poly.pdbx_strand_id
1 'polypeptide(L)'
;DRFRAAASQRSIADWISDFGTSGISYDDDLHQGGKPWDHMEKMWDHSPLKYADFCRTPTLFIHSFEDYTCAVSQAMEMFTALKVLNVEARACLFKGENHELSRSGKPMHRFKRLREITDWMNQHCQK
;
A
#
# COMPACT_ATOMS: atom_id res chain seq x y z
N ASP A 1 -14.31 -1.41 11.88
CA ASP A 1 -15.20 -0.32 12.30
C ASP A 1 -14.57 0.71 13.25
N ARG A 2 -13.27 0.59 13.51
CA ARG A 2 -12.55 1.57 14.35
C ARG A 2 -12.22 2.86 13.58
N PHE A 3 -11.99 2.77 12.27
CA PHE A 3 -11.61 3.90 11.43
C PHE A 3 -12.69 4.18 10.39
N ARG A 4 -12.97 5.46 10.13
CA ARG A 4 -13.92 5.90 9.10
C ARG A 4 -13.31 5.93 7.70
N ALA A 5 -12.01 6.19 7.63
CA ALA A 5 -11.24 6.21 6.39
C ALA A 5 -9.79 5.84 6.65
N ALA A 6 -9.10 5.39 5.61
CA ALA A 6 -7.67 5.14 5.62
C ALA A 6 -7.02 5.69 4.34
N ALA A 7 -5.76 6.09 4.44
CA ALA A 7 -4.92 6.42 3.29
C ALA A 7 -3.62 5.62 3.40
N SER A 8 -3.51 4.59 2.60
CA SER A 8 -2.33 3.73 2.50
C SER A 8 -1.37 4.30 1.47
N GLN A 9 -0.11 4.48 1.84
CA GLN A 9 0.87 5.11 0.98
C GLN A 9 2.14 4.27 0.93
N ARG A 10 2.60 3.91 -0.28
CA ARG A 10 3.83 3.13 -0.52
C ARG A 10 3.95 1.94 0.45
N SER A 11 2.84 1.26 0.65
CA SER A 11 2.70 0.16 1.60
C SER A 11 3.07 -1.17 0.98
N ILE A 12 3.38 -2.13 1.82
CA ILE A 12 3.48 -3.55 1.47
C ILE A 12 2.14 -4.20 1.83
N ALA A 13 1.59 -5.01 0.92
CA ALA A 13 0.38 -5.80 1.14
C ALA A 13 0.69 -7.28 1.35
N ASP A 14 1.69 -7.80 0.65
CA ASP A 14 2.09 -9.20 0.70
C ASP A 14 3.61 -9.32 0.74
N TRP A 15 4.15 -9.75 1.86
CA TRP A 15 5.59 -9.94 2.06
C TRP A 15 6.20 -11.01 1.16
N ILE A 16 5.40 -11.98 0.70
CA ILE A 16 5.87 -13.04 -0.20
C ILE A 16 6.14 -12.46 -1.59
N SER A 17 5.18 -11.68 -2.13
CA SER A 17 5.34 -11.05 -3.45
C SER A 17 6.33 -9.88 -3.40
N ASP A 18 6.38 -9.14 -2.29
CA ASP A 18 7.32 -8.03 -2.11
C ASP A 18 8.77 -8.52 -2.14
N PHE A 19 9.07 -9.66 -1.51
CA PHE A 19 10.40 -10.28 -1.57
C PHE A 19 10.92 -10.44 -2.99
N GLY A 20 10.05 -10.78 -3.95
CA GLY A 20 10.46 -10.99 -5.34
C GLY A 20 10.47 -9.72 -6.19
N THR A 21 9.90 -8.62 -5.72
CA THR A 21 9.68 -7.38 -6.50
C THR A 21 10.31 -6.14 -5.89
N SER A 22 10.73 -6.19 -4.63
CA SER A 22 11.41 -5.11 -3.92
C SER A 22 12.88 -4.99 -4.32
N GLY A 23 13.37 -3.77 -4.48
CA GLY A 23 14.79 -3.48 -4.66
C GLY A 23 15.63 -3.69 -3.39
N ILE A 24 14.97 -3.94 -2.25
CA ILE A 24 15.62 -4.16 -0.95
C ILE A 24 15.24 -5.51 -0.32
N SER A 25 14.91 -6.50 -1.13
CA SER A 25 14.44 -7.83 -0.68
C SER A 25 15.37 -8.53 0.32
N TYR A 26 16.65 -8.24 0.31
CA TYR A 26 17.59 -8.75 1.31
C TYR A 26 17.32 -8.22 2.73
N ASP A 27 16.71 -7.03 2.84
CA ASP A 27 16.27 -6.50 4.13
C ASP A 27 14.98 -7.21 4.61
N ASP A 28 14.14 -7.65 3.68
CA ASP A 28 12.94 -8.43 4.00
C ASP A 28 13.32 -9.76 4.66
N ASP A 29 14.39 -10.40 4.19
CA ASP A 29 14.95 -11.61 4.80
C ASP A 29 15.30 -11.38 6.29
N LEU A 30 15.92 -10.25 6.61
CA LEU A 30 16.24 -9.88 7.99
C LEU A 30 14.98 -9.61 8.83
N HIS A 31 14.00 -8.86 8.29
CA HIS A 31 12.79 -8.49 9.01
C HIS A 31 11.84 -9.66 9.22
N GLN A 32 11.71 -10.54 8.22
CA GLN A 32 10.84 -11.71 8.30
C GLN A 32 11.53 -12.92 8.92
N GLY A 33 12.85 -12.87 9.08
CA GLY A 33 13.66 -13.91 9.71
C GLY A 33 13.99 -15.08 8.78
N GLY A 34 13.80 -14.90 7.47
CA GLY A 34 14.12 -15.88 6.44
C GLY A 34 13.40 -15.65 5.13
N LYS A 35 13.63 -16.51 4.19
CA LYS A 35 13.16 -16.41 2.81
C LYS A 35 11.79 -17.04 2.64
N PRO A 36 11.00 -16.67 1.61
CA PRO A 36 9.64 -17.18 1.44
C PRO A 36 9.55 -18.72 1.42
N TRP A 37 10.51 -19.41 0.83
CA TRP A 37 10.50 -20.88 0.77
C TRP A 37 10.79 -21.58 2.11
N ASP A 38 11.36 -20.85 3.09
CA ASP A 38 11.63 -21.37 4.44
C ASP A 38 10.61 -20.85 5.47
N HIS A 39 10.05 -19.65 5.24
CA HIS A 39 9.21 -18.91 6.20
C HIS A 39 7.91 -18.37 5.59
N MET A 40 7.36 -19.04 4.59
CA MET A 40 6.15 -18.61 3.88
C MET A 40 4.97 -18.34 4.81
N GLU A 41 4.74 -19.24 5.76
CA GLU A 41 3.62 -19.13 6.70
C GLU A 41 3.72 -17.86 7.55
N LYS A 42 4.90 -17.56 8.07
CA LYS A 42 5.17 -16.35 8.84
C LYS A 42 5.01 -15.08 7.98
N MET A 43 5.56 -15.08 6.76
CA MET A 43 5.42 -13.94 5.83
C MET A 43 3.95 -13.69 5.51
N TRP A 44 3.18 -14.74 5.25
CA TRP A 44 1.74 -14.64 5.02
C TRP A 44 1.00 -14.13 6.25
N ASP A 45 1.37 -14.58 7.45
CA ASP A 45 0.79 -14.11 8.71
C ASP A 45 1.06 -12.62 8.97
N HIS A 46 2.18 -12.09 8.47
CA HIS A 46 2.51 -10.69 8.56
C HIS A 46 1.96 -9.85 7.39
N SER A 47 1.42 -10.48 6.36
CA SER A 47 0.91 -9.80 5.18
C SER A 47 -0.48 -9.21 5.42
N PRO A 48 -0.68 -7.89 5.26
CA PRO A 48 -2.00 -7.27 5.37
C PRO A 48 -3.04 -7.90 4.45
N LEU A 49 -2.62 -8.38 3.28
CA LEU A 49 -3.50 -9.02 2.30
C LEU A 49 -4.22 -10.25 2.86
N LYS A 50 -3.58 -11.02 3.74
CA LYS A 50 -4.19 -12.15 4.43
C LYS A 50 -5.49 -11.79 5.16
N TYR A 51 -5.58 -10.55 5.63
CA TYR A 51 -6.66 -10.07 6.48
C TYR A 51 -7.63 -9.13 5.75
N ALA A 52 -7.55 -9.09 4.41
CA ALA A 52 -8.37 -8.19 3.61
C ALA A 52 -9.89 -8.42 3.82
N ASP A 53 -10.30 -9.65 4.06
CA ASP A 53 -11.70 -10.03 4.29
C ASP A 53 -12.30 -9.45 5.59
N PHE A 54 -11.46 -9.03 6.54
CA PHE A 54 -11.90 -8.30 7.72
C PHE A 54 -12.00 -6.78 7.51
N CYS A 55 -11.45 -6.26 6.42
CA CYS A 55 -11.46 -4.82 6.16
C CYS A 55 -12.86 -4.34 5.78
N ARG A 56 -13.27 -3.22 6.38
CA ARG A 56 -14.53 -2.52 6.07
C ARG A 56 -14.30 -1.01 5.87
N THR A 57 -13.10 -0.56 6.15
CA THR A 57 -12.74 0.86 6.12
C THR A 57 -12.50 1.33 4.68
N PRO A 58 -13.19 2.36 4.20
CA PRO A 58 -12.89 3.00 2.94
C PRO A 58 -11.42 3.40 2.85
N THR A 59 -10.71 2.95 1.81
CA THR A 59 -9.26 3.08 1.73
C THR A 59 -8.79 3.73 0.43
N LEU A 60 -8.02 4.81 0.56
CA LEU A 60 -7.27 5.44 -0.53
C LEU A 60 -5.86 4.86 -0.60
N PHE A 61 -5.48 4.38 -1.78
CA PHE A 61 -4.11 3.94 -2.05
C PHE A 61 -3.35 5.02 -2.82
N ILE A 62 -2.18 5.40 -2.33
CA ILE A 62 -1.27 6.34 -3.00
C ILE A 62 0.05 5.63 -3.22
N HIS A 63 0.44 5.51 -4.49
CA HIS A 63 1.67 4.82 -4.86
C HIS A 63 2.32 5.45 -6.09
N SER A 64 3.58 5.17 -6.31
CA SER A 64 4.34 5.62 -7.47
C SER A 64 4.66 4.44 -8.38
N PHE A 65 4.61 4.65 -9.70
CA PHE A 65 4.88 3.58 -10.66
C PHE A 65 6.34 3.13 -10.65
N GLU A 66 7.26 4.05 -10.38
CA GLU A 66 8.70 3.79 -10.34
C GLU A 66 9.20 3.59 -8.90
N ASP A 67 8.31 3.12 -8.02
CA ASP A 67 8.69 2.68 -6.68
C ASP A 67 9.28 1.27 -6.76
N TYR A 68 10.59 1.20 -6.61
CA TYR A 68 11.35 -0.05 -6.62
C TYR A 68 11.72 -0.51 -5.20
N THR A 69 11.34 0.25 -4.19
CA THR A 69 11.49 -0.15 -2.78
C THR A 69 10.29 -1.02 -2.36
N CYS A 70 9.08 -0.50 -2.56
CA CYS A 70 7.84 -1.27 -2.46
C CYS A 70 7.15 -1.16 -3.81
N ALA A 71 7.09 -2.24 -4.57
CA ALA A 71 6.55 -2.22 -5.92
C ALA A 71 5.09 -1.76 -5.95
N VAL A 72 4.68 -1.06 -7.03
CA VAL A 72 3.29 -0.60 -7.19
C VAL A 72 2.27 -1.74 -7.13
N SER A 73 2.68 -2.96 -7.46
CA SER A 73 1.86 -4.18 -7.32
C SER A 73 1.32 -4.36 -5.91
N GLN A 74 2.08 -3.98 -4.88
CA GLN A 74 1.67 -4.08 -3.50
C GLN A 74 0.40 -3.27 -3.20
N ALA A 75 0.32 -2.04 -3.70
CA ALA A 75 -0.90 -1.25 -3.60
C ALA A 75 -2.06 -1.87 -4.39
N MET A 76 -1.77 -2.42 -5.58
CA MET A 76 -2.79 -2.99 -6.46
C MET A 76 -3.35 -4.31 -5.93
N GLU A 77 -2.55 -5.14 -5.28
CA GLU A 77 -3.00 -6.38 -4.63
C GLU A 77 -4.08 -6.08 -3.58
N MET A 78 -3.78 -5.18 -2.65
CA MET A 78 -4.76 -4.83 -1.60
C MET A 78 -5.95 -4.04 -2.17
N PHE A 79 -5.72 -3.11 -3.11
CA PHE A 79 -6.80 -2.41 -3.80
C PHE A 79 -7.77 -3.38 -4.46
N THR A 80 -7.26 -4.35 -5.20
CA THR A 80 -8.07 -5.37 -5.89
C THR A 80 -8.84 -6.22 -4.89
N ALA A 81 -8.19 -6.67 -3.80
CA ALA A 81 -8.85 -7.43 -2.75
C ALA A 81 -10.04 -6.66 -2.16
N LEU A 82 -9.86 -5.39 -1.81
CA LEU A 82 -10.92 -4.56 -1.27
C LEU A 82 -12.07 -4.35 -2.28
N LYS A 83 -11.75 -4.17 -3.57
CA LYS A 83 -12.79 -4.03 -4.63
C LYS A 83 -13.60 -5.31 -4.79
N VAL A 84 -12.96 -6.47 -4.77
CA VAL A 84 -13.64 -7.78 -4.85
C VAL A 84 -14.57 -8.00 -3.64
N LEU A 85 -14.16 -7.51 -2.47
CA LEU A 85 -14.94 -7.58 -1.23
C LEU A 85 -16.00 -6.48 -1.12
N ASN A 86 -16.22 -5.66 -2.16
CA ASN A 86 -17.14 -4.53 -2.18
C ASN A 86 -16.84 -3.47 -1.10
N VAL A 87 -15.59 -3.37 -0.66
CA VAL A 87 -15.12 -2.28 0.20
C VAL A 87 -14.76 -1.09 -0.69
N GLU A 88 -15.20 0.10 -0.29
CA GLU A 88 -14.88 1.31 -1.04
C GLU A 88 -13.38 1.54 -1.05
N ALA A 89 -12.80 1.56 -2.25
CA ALA A 89 -11.37 1.77 -2.45
C ALA A 89 -11.11 2.61 -3.70
N ARG A 90 -10.12 3.49 -3.60
CA ARG A 90 -9.61 4.35 -4.68
C ARG A 90 -8.10 4.25 -4.76
N ALA A 91 -7.55 4.22 -5.96
CA ALA A 91 -6.11 4.28 -6.20
C ALA A 91 -5.73 5.60 -6.90
N CYS A 92 -4.74 6.31 -6.36
CA CYS A 92 -4.11 7.46 -6.96
C CYS A 92 -2.63 7.15 -7.20
N LEU A 93 -2.28 6.89 -8.47
CA LEU A 93 -0.95 6.44 -8.87
C LEU A 93 -0.20 7.57 -9.57
N PHE A 94 1.08 7.74 -9.23
CA PHE A 94 1.94 8.79 -9.73
C PHE A 94 3.00 8.25 -10.69
N LYS A 95 2.96 8.71 -11.93
CA LYS A 95 3.96 8.38 -12.94
C LYS A 95 5.16 9.32 -12.83
N GLY A 96 6.37 8.77 -12.98
CA GLY A 96 7.63 9.53 -12.88
C GLY A 96 7.99 9.91 -11.45
N GLU A 97 7.50 9.13 -10.47
CA GLU A 97 7.80 9.23 -9.06
C GLU A 97 8.21 7.87 -8.49
N ASN A 98 9.00 7.90 -7.43
CA ASN A 98 9.49 6.73 -6.73
C ASN A 98 9.00 6.66 -5.27
N HIS A 99 9.62 5.84 -4.45
CA HIS A 99 9.28 5.67 -3.03
C HIS A 99 9.34 6.97 -2.23
N GLU A 100 10.15 7.93 -2.66
CA GLU A 100 10.36 9.21 -1.99
C GLU A 100 9.37 10.31 -2.39
N LEU A 101 8.30 10.00 -3.13
CA LEU A 101 7.28 10.96 -3.60
C LEU A 101 6.93 12.04 -2.55
N SER A 102 6.70 11.62 -1.30
CA SER A 102 6.27 12.54 -0.23
C SER A 102 7.38 13.49 0.23
N ARG A 103 8.64 13.15 0.00
CA ARG A 103 9.83 13.87 0.46
C ARG A 103 10.47 14.68 -0.66
N SER A 104 10.82 14.02 -1.76
CA SER A 104 11.59 14.60 -2.87
C SER A 104 10.87 14.59 -4.21
N GLY A 105 9.63 14.13 -4.27
CA GLY A 105 8.82 14.13 -5.50
C GLY A 105 8.59 15.53 -6.06
N LYS A 106 8.17 15.60 -7.32
CA LYS A 106 7.85 16.85 -8.01
C LYS A 106 6.86 17.68 -7.19
N PRO A 107 7.04 19.01 -7.06
CA PRO A 107 6.19 19.84 -6.21
C PRO A 107 4.69 19.67 -6.47
N MET A 108 4.28 19.62 -7.74
CA MET A 108 2.88 19.43 -8.10
C MET A 108 2.33 18.05 -7.70
N HIS A 109 3.15 17.01 -7.76
CA HIS A 109 2.75 15.66 -7.31
C HIS A 109 2.64 15.58 -5.79
N ARG A 110 3.56 16.22 -5.06
CA ARG A 110 3.48 16.33 -3.60
C ARG A 110 2.21 17.08 -3.17
N PHE A 111 1.90 18.19 -3.85
CA PHE A 111 0.67 18.94 -3.61
C PHE A 111 -0.58 18.08 -3.91
N LYS A 112 -0.62 17.45 -5.10
CA LYS A 112 -1.73 16.56 -5.47
C LYS A 112 -1.91 15.44 -4.47
N ARG A 113 -0.84 14.80 -4.03
CA ARG A 113 -0.88 13.74 -3.01
C ARG A 113 -1.57 14.21 -1.73
N LEU A 114 -1.17 15.38 -1.20
CA LEU A 114 -1.79 15.95 0.01
C LEU A 114 -3.26 16.26 -0.21
N ARG A 115 -3.61 16.82 -1.35
CA ARG A 115 -4.99 17.12 -1.70
C ARG A 115 -5.84 15.85 -1.77
N GLU A 116 -5.39 14.81 -2.44
CA GLU A 116 -6.10 13.53 -2.52
C GLU A 116 -6.38 12.94 -1.13
N ILE A 117 -5.40 13.00 -0.21
CA ILE A 117 -5.59 12.54 1.17
C ILE A 117 -6.62 13.41 1.90
N THR A 118 -6.49 14.73 1.80
CA THR A 118 -7.40 15.65 2.49
C THR A 118 -8.83 15.49 1.99
N ASP A 119 -9.02 15.43 0.68
CA ASP A 119 -10.33 15.26 0.06
C ASP A 119 -10.96 13.91 0.48
N TRP A 120 -10.16 12.84 0.49
CA TRP A 120 -10.62 11.52 0.93
C TRP A 120 -11.05 11.52 2.40
N MET A 121 -10.25 12.09 3.28
CA MET A 121 -10.59 12.17 4.69
C MET A 121 -11.82 13.06 4.93
N ASN A 122 -11.93 14.19 4.23
CA ASN A 122 -13.10 15.05 4.32
C ASN A 122 -14.38 14.33 3.87
N GLN A 123 -14.32 13.57 2.78
CA GLN A 123 -15.46 12.82 2.26
C GLN A 123 -16.01 11.82 3.30
N HIS A 124 -15.15 11.16 4.06
CA HIS A 124 -15.55 10.05 4.93
C HIS A 124 -15.61 10.40 6.41
N CYS A 125 -14.93 11.47 6.85
CA CYS A 125 -14.84 11.84 8.27
C CYS A 125 -15.69 13.04 8.68
N GLN A 126 -16.29 13.77 7.73
CA GLN A 126 -17.26 14.81 8.07
C GLN A 126 -18.53 14.17 8.63
N LYS A 127 -19.03 14.73 9.74
CA LYS A 127 -20.28 14.33 10.38
C LYS A 127 -21.47 14.94 9.66
#